data_197859592bd93ad0066e188a9d252dff
#
_entry.id   197859592bd93ad0066e188a9d252dff
#
_cell.length_a   1.000
_cell.length_b   1.000
_cell.length_c   1.000
_cell.angle_alpha   90.00
_cell.angle_beta   90.00
_cell.angle_gamma   90.00
#
_symmetry.space_group_name_H-M   'P 1'
#
loop_
_entity.id
_entity.type
_entity.pdbx_description
1 polymer ?
#
loop_
_entity_poly.entity_id
_entity_poly.type
_entity_poly.pdbx_seq_one_letter_code
_entity_poly.pdbx_strand_id
1 'polypeptide(L)'
;MTLSHVVRAAAVSILALFLTAPPSSAQSSKPVPAATARDISKKAHRLVLQVNTNEPATMNLALNNATNVEQHYKSLGEKIEIEVVTFGPGLHMLRDDTSPVKDRIKAIAEKTPSITFKACGNTQENMGKAENKTIPLLSQATLVKSGVVRVMELQEQGWTYVRP
;
A
#
# COMPACT_ATOMS: atom_id res chain seq x y z
N MET A 1 90.09 17.64 11.85
CA MET A 1 90.25 18.46 10.66
C MET A 1 88.85 18.95 10.34
N THR A 2 88.49 20.16 10.82
CA THR A 2 88.44 21.45 10.15
C THR A 2 87.63 21.37 8.85
N LEU A 3 86.56 22.06 8.61
CA LEU A 3 86.29 23.51 8.57
C LEU A 3 84.82 23.70 8.24
N SER A 4 84.10 24.50 8.89
CA SER A 4 83.83 25.95 8.75
C SER A 4 82.57 26.27 7.89
N HIS A 5 81.65 26.79 8.61
CA HIS A 5 80.77 27.97 8.38
C HIS A 5 80.44 28.41 6.94
N VAL A 6 79.20 28.65 6.71
CA VAL A 6 78.67 30.00 6.34
C VAL A 6 77.12 30.10 6.58
N VAL A 7 76.79 31.05 7.46
CA VAL A 7 75.43 31.54 7.71
C VAL A 7 75.00 32.41 6.53
N ARG A 8 73.87 32.16 5.94
CA ARG A 8 73.15 33.17 5.12
C ARG A 8 71.73 33.24 5.59
N ALA A 9 71.41 34.34 6.23
CA ALA A 9 70.02 34.78 6.52
C ALA A 9 69.32 35.15 5.22
N ALA A 10 68.17 34.54 4.99
CA ALA A 10 67.26 34.98 3.97
C ALA A 10 65.91 35.31 4.67
N ALA A 11 65.57 36.56 4.60
CA ALA A 11 64.32 37.10 5.09
C ALA A 11 63.20 36.52 4.27
N VAL A 12 62.27 35.80 4.89
CA VAL A 12 61.03 35.34 4.26
C VAL A 12 59.91 36.32 4.61
N SER A 13 59.50 37.10 3.62
CA SER A 13 58.33 37.94 3.71
C SER A 13 57.07 37.09 3.77
N ILE A 14 56.36 37.16 4.88
CA ILE A 14 55.07 36.48 5.03
C ILE A 14 54.00 37.34 4.34
N LEU A 15 53.55 36.92 3.15
CA LEU A 15 52.40 37.44 2.46
C LEU A 15 51.12 36.84 3.06
N ALA A 16 50.43 37.58 3.90
CA ALA A 16 49.15 37.18 4.47
C ALA A 16 48.08 37.19 3.37
N LEU A 17 47.69 35.98 2.91
CA LEU A 17 46.58 35.80 2.00
C LEU A 17 45.28 35.81 2.83
N PHE A 18 44.56 36.91 2.81
CA PHE A 18 43.17 36.95 3.36
C PHE A 18 42.27 36.11 2.47
N LEU A 19 41.94 34.88 2.88
CA LEU A 19 40.81 34.13 2.31
C LEU A 19 39.53 34.74 2.81
N THR A 20 38.86 35.54 1.97
CA THR A 20 37.50 35.95 2.19
C THR A 20 36.59 34.77 1.85
N ALA A 21 36.07 34.08 2.88
CA ALA A 21 35.01 33.09 2.71
C ALA A 21 33.71 33.79 2.19
N PRO A 22 33.05 33.24 1.17
CA PRO A 22 31.77 33.79 0.73
C PRO A 22 30.70 33.59 1.83
N PRO A 23 29.76 34.54 2.00
CA PRO A 23 28.69 34.38 2.97
C PRO A 23 27.82 33.19 2.57
N SER A 24 27.74 32.23 3.48
CA SER A 24 26.82 31.10 3.37
C SER A 24 25.40 31.63 3.37
N SER A 25 24.75 31.61 2.21
CA SER A 25 23.33 31.94 2.09
C SER A 25 22.53 30.90 2.86
N ALA A 26 22.13 31.23 4.07
CA ALA A 26 21.13 30.45 4.80
C ALA A 26 19.85 30.43 3.95
N GLN A 27 19.58 29.31 3.27
CA GLN A 27 18.30 29.09 2.64
C GLN A 27 17.23 29.09 3.72
N SER A 28 16.49 30.18 3.79
CA SER A 28 15.27 30.29 4.58
C SER A 28 14.30 29.20 4.07
N SER A 29 14.22 28.09 4.79
CA SER A 29 13.18 27.09 4.59
C SER A 29 11.86 27.77 4.92
N LYS A 30 11.07 28.12 3.89
CA LYS A 30 9.69 28.57 4.10
C LYS A 30 8.94 27.55 4.93
N PRO A 31 8.27 27.93 6.01
CA PRO A 31 7.47 26.98 6.77
C PRO A 31 6.42 26.39 5.85
N VAL A 32 6.35 25.05 5.78
CA VAL A 32 5.27 24.34 5.09
C VAL A 32 3.97 24.72 5.81
N PRO A 33 2.93 25.20 5.08
CA PRO A 33 1.70 25.64 5.73
C PRO A 33 1.12 24.50 6.58
N ALA A 34 0.77 24.78 7.83
CA ALA A 34 0.18 23.83 8.77
C ALA A 34 -1.14 23.17 8.28
N ALA A 35 -1.74 23.74 7.22
CA ALA A 35 -2.90 23.17 6.51
C ALA A 35 -2.62 21.81 5.88
N THR A 36 -1.40 21.57 5.37
CA THR A 36 -1.03 20.29 4.72
C THR A 36 -0.98 19.12 5.72
N ALA A 37 -0.57 19.38 6.97
CA ALA A 37 -0.51 18.33 8.01
C ALA A 37 -1.92 17.93 8.51
N ARG A 38 -2.88 18.85 8.48
CA ARG A 38 -4.28 18.58 8.90
C ARG A 38 -5.07 17.84 7.82
N ASP A 39 -4.70 17.99 6.55
CA ASP A 39 -5.39 17.32 5.43
C ASP A 39 -4.95 15.85 5.29
N ILE A 40 -3.71 15.52 5.66
CA ILE A 40 -3.22 14.15 5.68
C ILE A 40 -3.96 13.30 6.75
N SER A 41 -4.30 13.90 7.90
CA SER A 41 -4.99 13.19 9.01
C SER A 41 -6.48 12.92 8.75
N LYS A 42 -7.07 13.53 7.71
CA LYS A 42 -8.47 13.32 7.31
C LYS A 42 -8.64 12.38 6.12
N LYS A 43 -7.53 11.94 5.48
CA LYS A 43 -7.61 11.02 4.35
C LYS A 43 -7.96 9.63 4.86
N ALA A 44 -9.16 9.14 4.51
CA ALA A 44 -9.54 7.76 4.80
C ALA A 44 -8.49 6.80 4.21
N HIS A 45 -8.03 5.85 5.01
CA HIS A 45 -7.13 4.79 4.54
C HIS A 45 -7.89 3.87 3.59
N ARG A 46 -7.21 3.36 2.57
CA ARG A 46 -7.83 2.53 1.55
C ARG A 46 -6.90 1.38 1.19
N LEU A 47 -7.40 0.16 1.25
CA LEU A 47 -6.65 -1.06 1.00
C LEU A 47 -7.39 -1.94 -0.01
N VAL A 48 -6.71 -2.38 -1.05
CA VAL A 48 -7.16 -3.46 -1.92
C VAL A 48 -6.34 -4.72 -1.67
N LEU A 49 -7.02 -5.81 -1.35
CA LEU A 49 -6.46 -7.14 -1.21
C LEU A 49 -6.80 -7.99 -2.42
N GLN A 50 -5.80 -8.55 -3.10
CA GLN A 50 -5.99 -9.43 -4.24
C GLN A 50 -5.97 -10.90 -3.80
N VAL A 51 -6.99 -11.67 -4.22
CA VAL A 51 -6.98 -13.14 -4.09
C VAL A 51 -7.18 -13.75 -5.48
N ASN A 52 -6.16 -14.46 -5.98
CA ASN A 52 -6.19 -15.08 -7.32
C ASN A 52 -5.80 -16.57 -7.31
N THR A 53 -5.76 -17.20 -6.14
CA THR A 53 -5.50 -18.65 -5.98
C THR A 53 -6.67 -19.32 -5.29
N ASN A 54 -6.85 -20.63 -5.51
CA ASN A 54 -7.87 -21.43 -4.83
C ASN A 54 -7.29 -22.13 -3.57
N GLU A 55 -6.37 -21.45 -2.89
CA GLU A 55 -5.73 -21.98 -1.68
C GLU A 55 -6.47 -21.48 -0.42
N PRO A 56 -7.09 -22.39 0.38
CA PRO A 56 -7.79 -21.99 1.60
C PRO A 56 -6.91 -21.20 2.58
N ALA A 57 -5.62 -21.52 2.65
CA ALA A 57 -4.67 -20.80 3.49
C ALA A 57 -4.53 -19.33 3.07
N THR A 58 -4.39 -19.06 1.76
CA THR A 58 -4.32 -17.70 1.22
C THR A 58 -5.63 -16.93 1.42
N MET A 59 -6.78 -17.59 1.23
CA MET A 59 -8.09 -16.97 1.49
C MET A 59 -8.25 -16.58 2.97
N ASN A 60 -7.86 -17.46 3.87
CA ASN A 60 -7.86 -17.18 5.31
C ASN A 60 -6.88 -16.06 5.68
N LEU A 61 -5.69 -16.02 5.06
CA LEU A 61 -4.71 -14.96 5.28
C LEU A 61 -5.25 -13.60 4.81
N ALA A 62 -5.90 -13.56 3.65
CA ALA A 62 -6.56 -12.33 3.15
C ALA A 62 -7.59 -11.79 4.15
N LEU A 63 -8.45 -12.67 4.71
CA LEU A 63 -9.44 -12.28 5.72
C LEU A 63 -8.79 -11.83 7.03
N ASN A 64 -7.71 -12.50 7.46
CA ASN A 64 -6.95 -12.07 8.63
C ASN A 64 -6.33 -10.68 8.42
N ASN A 65 -5.71 -10.45 7.27
CA ASN A 65 -5.10 -9.16 6.95
C ASN A 65 -6.15 -8.04 6.90
N ALA A 66 -7.31 -8.29 6.26
CA ALA A 66 -8.41 -7.33 6.21
C ALA A 66 -8.89 -6.94 7.62
N THR A 67 -9.14 -7.94 8.48
CA THR A 67 -9.62 -7.69 9.84
C THR A 67 -8.57 -7.03 10.73
N ASN A 68 -7.28 -7.41 10.61
CA ASN A 68 -6.20 -6.81 11.37
C ASN A 68 -6.01 -5.33 11.01
N VAL A 69 -6.05 -4.99 9.72
CA VAL A 69 -5.93 -3.60 9.26
C VAL A 69 -7.12 -2.77 9.70
N GLU A 70 -8.35 -3.31 9.61
CA GLU A 70 -9.55 -2.63 10.10
C GLU A 70 -9.46 -2.35 11.60
N GLN A 71 -9.11 -3.35 12.40
CA GLN A 71 -8.97 -3.20 13.84
C GLN A 71 -7.89 -2.19 14.24
N HIS A 72 -6.78 -2.16 13.52
CA HIS A 72 -5.71 -1.19 13.75
C HIS A 72 -6.22 0.25 13.59
N TYR A 73 -6.79 0.59 12.43
CA TYR A 73 -7.27 1.96 12.19
C TYR A 73 -8.47 2.33 13.07
N LYS A 74 -9.35 1.39 13.36
CA LYS A 74 -10.44 1.57 14.30
C LYS A 74 -9.93 1.91 15.71
N SER A 75 -8.84 1.26 16.17
CA SER A 75 -8.24 1.56 17.48
C SER A 75 -7.64 2.97 17.55
N LEU A 76 -7.27 3.55 16.40
CA LEU A 76 -6.80 4.93 16.27
C LEU A 76 -7.94 5.94 16.06
N GLY A 77 -9.18 5.49 15.94
CA GLY A 77 -10.32 6.34 15.60
C GLY A 77 -10.32 6.82 14.15
N GLU A 78 -9.55 6.16 13.28
CA GLU A 78 -9.40 6.49 11.87
C GLU A 78 -10.28 5.61 10.99
N LYS A 79 -10.68 6.13 9.83
CA LYS A 79 -11.51 5.40 8.86
C LYS A 79 -10.65 4.63 7.87
N ILE A 80 -11.08 3.42 7.53
CA ILE A 80 -10.49 2.57 6.50
C ILE A 80 -11.57 2.01 5.60
N GLU A 81 -11.28 1.88 4.31
CA GLU A 81 -12.06 1.15 3.32
C GLU A 81 -11.20 0.00 2.78
N ILE A 82 -11.76 -1.20 2.73
CA ILE A 82 -11.03 -2.39 2.28
C ILE A 82 -11.87 -3.12 1.22
N GLU A 83 -11.27 -3.36 0.05
CA GLU A 83 -11.84 -4.23 -0.96
C GLU A 83 -11.00 -5.51 -1.10
N VAL A 84 -11.65 -6.66 -0.92
CA VAL A 84 -11.08 -7.97 -1.26
C VAL A 84 -11.53 -8.32 -2.66
N VAL A 85 -10.63 -8.27 -3.62
CA VAL A 85 -10.92 -8.49 -5.05
C VAL A 85 -10.46 -9.88 -5.46
N THR A 86 -11.41 -10.69 -5.97
CA THR A 86 -11.13 -12.09 -6.38
C THR A 86 -11.27 -12.25 -7.89
N PHE A 87 -10.34 -12.97 -8.51
CA PHE A 87 -10.37 -13.33 -9.92
C PHE A 87 -9.56 -14.61 -10.19
N GLY A 88 -9.69 -15.19 -11.39
CA GLY A 88 -9.09 -16.47 -11.72
C GLY A 88 -9.51 -17.54 -10.69
N PRO A 89 -8.62 -18.46 -10.31
CA PRO A 89 -8.93 -19.49 -9.31
C PRO A 89 -9.38 -18.93 -7.95
N GLY A 90 -9.00 -17.70 -7.62
CA GLY A 90 -9.42 -17.03 -6.37
C GLY A 90 -10.91 -16.74 -6.28
N LEU A 91 -11.67 -16.78 -7.40
CA LEU A 91 -13.12 -16.62 -7.37
C LEU A 91 -13.82 -17.67 -6.50
N HIS A 92 -13.22 -18.86 -6.32
CA HIS A 92 -13.74 -19.88 -5.40
C HIS A 92 -13.96 -19.35 -3.98
N MET A 93 -13.21 -18.34 -3.54
CA MET A 93 -13.43 -17.68 -2.26
C MET A 93 -14.83 -17.09 -2.11
N LEU A 94 -15.43 -16.61 -3.20
CA LEU A 94 -16.74 -15.93 -3.22
C LEU A 94 -17.86 -16.77 -3.87
N ARG A 95 -17.57 -17.99 -4.27
CA ARG A 95 -18.60 -18.90 -4.78
C ARG A 95 -19.41 -19.49 -3.62
N ASP A 96 -20.74 -19.51 -3.77
CA ASP A 96 -21.61 -20.07 -2.74
C ASP A 96 -21.51 -21.59 -2.66
N ASP A 97 -21.21 -22.27 -3.78
CA ASP A 97 -21.10 -23.73 -3.84
C ASP A 97 -19.74 -24.29 -3.39
N THR A 98 -18.64 -23.51 -3.46
CA THR A 98 -17.29 -24.04 -3.25
C THR A 98 -16.43 -23.28 -2.25
N SER A 99 -16.89 -22.14 -1.71
CA SER A 99 -16.08 -21.33 -0.81
C SER A 99 -15.75 -22.06 0.49
N PRO A 100 -14.46 -22.26 0.82
CA PRO A 100 -14.03 -22.84 2.09
C PRO A 100 -14.09 -21.84 3.26
N VAL A 101 -14.38 -20.56 2.97
CA VAL A 101 -14.37 -19.46 3.96
C VAL A 101 -15.71 -18.71 4.02
N LYS A 102 -16.78 -19.33 3.49
CA LYS A 102 -18.12 -18.74 3.39
C LYS A 102 -18.61 -18.12 4.71
N ASP A 103 -18.57 -18.87 5.80
CA ASP A 103 -19.08 -18.41 7.09
C ASP A 103 -18.27 -17.24 7.66
N ARG A 104 -16.96 -17.23 7.41
CA ARG A 104 -16.10 -16.11 7.81
C ARG A 104 -16.44 -14.83 7.04
N ILE A 105 -16.66 -14.94 5.72
CA ILE A 105 -17.05 -13.80 4.86
C ILE A 105 -18.37 -13.23 5.35
N LYS A 106 -19.36 -14.09 5.61
CA LYS A 106 -20.66 -13.67 6.15
C LYS A 106 -20.50 -12.91 7.46
N ALA A 107 -19.77 -13.49 8.42
CA ALA A 107 -19.55 -12.87 9.72
C ALA A 107 -18.80 -11.53 9.64
N ILE A 108 -17.83 -11.41 8.72
CA ILE A 108 -17.09 -10.16 8.49
C ILE A 108 -18.00 -9.10 7.87
N ALA A 109 -18.75 -9.43 6.83
CA ALA A 109 -19.64 -8.49 6.16
C ALA A 109 -20.74 -7.93 7.08
N GLU A 110 -21.25 -8.75 7.99
CA GLU A 110 -22.26 -8.36 8.99
C GLU A 110 -21.69 -7.40 10.05
N LYS A 111 -20.43 -7.62 10.47
CA LYS A 111 -19.83 -6.88 11.60
C LYS A 111 -18.95 -5.71 11.18
N THR A 112 -18.47 -5.72 9.93
CA THR A 112 -17.41 -4.84 9.47
C THR A 112 -17.72 -4.31 8.06
N PRO A 113 -18.65 -3.37 7.91
CA PRO A 113 -19.10 -2.86 6.61
C PRO A 113 -18.00 -2.13 5.81
N SER A 114 -16.88 -1.79 6.45
CA SER A 114 -15.69 -1.23 5.80
C SER A 114 -14.94 -2.26 4.95
N ILE A 115 -15.22 -3.56 5.10
CA ILE A 115 -14.64 -4.65 4.31
C ILE A 115 -15.67 -5.12 3.30
N THR A 116 -15.35 -5.00 2.01
CA THR A 116 -16.24 -5.40 0.90
C THR A 116 -15.56 -6.44 0.03
N PHE A 117 -16.37 -7.27 -0.64
CA PHE A 117 -15.89 -8.40 -1.45
C PHE A 117 -16.31 -8.20 -2.91
N LYS A 118 -15.34 -8.27 -3.84
CA LYS A 118 -15.56 -8.05 -5.27
C LYS A 118 -15.22 -9.30 -6.06
N ALA A 119 -16.20 -9.81 -6.78
CA ALA A 119 -16.10 -10.98 -7.64
C ALA A 119 -15.90 -10.57 -9.10
N CYS A 120 -14.94 -11.15 -9.80
CA CYS A 120 -14.67 -10.88 -11.21
C CYS A 120 -15.72 -11.54 -12.11
N GLY A 121 -16.49 -10.74 -12.86
CA GLY A 121 -17.51 -11.22 -13.80
C GLY A 121 -16.92 -12.03 -14.96
N ASN A 122 -15.83 -11.57 -15.54
CA ASN A 122 -15.13 -12.33 -16.59
C ASN A 122 -14.72 -13.74 -16.12
N THR A 123 -14.26 -13.86 -14.85
CA THR A 123 -13.92 -15.17 -14.28
C THR A 123 -15.17 -16.01 -14.04
N GLN A 124 -16.24 -15.40 -13.52
CA GLN A 124 -17.52 -16.09 -13.29
C GLN A 124 -18.07 -16.68 -14.60
N GLU A 125 -18.08 -15.88 -15.67
CA GLU A 125 -18.52 -16.32 -16.99
C GLU A 125 -17.67 -17.47 -17.54
N ASN A 126 -16.35 -17.36 -17.44
CA ASN A 126 -15.42 -18.39 -17.92
C ASN A 126 -15.59 -19.70 -17.13
N MET A 127 -15.71 -19.64 -15.81
CA MET A 127 -16.01 -20.82 -15.00
C MET A 127 -17.37 -21.40 -15.35
N GLY A 128 -18.40 -20.56 -15.60
CA GLY A 128 -19.72 -21.01 -16.00
C GLY A 128 -19.69 -21.78 -17.33
N LYS A 129 -18.93 -21.28 -18.30
CA LYS A 129 -18.71 -21.99 -19.59
C LYS A 129 -17.99 -23.31 -19.39
N ALA A 130 -16.92 -23.33 -18.59
CA ALA A 130 -16.13 -24.53 -18.34
C ALA A 130 -16.91 -25.60 -17.56
N GLU A 131 -17.74 -25.19 -16.61
CA GLU A 131 -18.55 -26.10 -15.75
C GLU A 131 -19.95 -26.34 -16.32
N ASN A 132 -20.32 -25.72 -17.46
CA ASN A 132 -21.64 -25.78 -18.08
C ASN A 132 -22.78 -25.50 -17.09
N LYS A 133 -22.61 -24.51 -16.21
CA LYS A 133 -23.59 -24.08 -15.21
C LYS A 133 -23.44 -22.61 -14.83
N THR A 134 -24.47 -22.03 -14.25
CA THR A 134 -24.34 -20.72 -13.58
C THR A 134 -23.52 -20.86 -12.32
N ILE A 135 -22.49 -20.04 -12.16
CA ILE A 135 -21.66 -20.02 -10.95
C ILE A 135 -22.35 -19.15 -9.89
N PRO A 136 -22.83 -19.74 -8.79
CA PRO A 136 -23.48 -18.98 -7.72
C PRO A 136 -22.44 -18.22 -6.91
N LEU A 137 -22.74 -16.98 -6.57
CA LEU A 137 -21.91 -16.15 -5.70
C LEU A 137 -22.59 -15.96 -4.34
N LEU A 138 -21.77 -15.76 -3.31
CA LEU A 138 -22.23 -15.35 -1.99
C LEU A 138 -22.98 -14.03 -2.09
N SER A 139 -24.04 -13.86 -1.30
CA SER A 139 -24.82 -12.61 -1.24
C SER A 139 -24.00 -11.38 -0.81
N GLN A 140 -22.86 -11.62 -0.13
CA GLN A 140 -21.90 -10.60 0.28
C GLN A 140 -20.97 -10.14 -0.86
N ALA A 141 -20.94 -10.87 -1.98
CA ALA A 141 -20.10 -10.55 -3.12
C ALA A 141 -20.79 -9.54 -4.05
N THR A 142 -20.06 -8.49 -4.41
CA THR A 142 -20.47 -7.56 -5.47
C THR A 142 -19.72 -7.89 -6.75
N LEU A 143 -20.45 -8.03 -7.85
CA LEU A 143 -19.85 -8.32 -9.15
C LEU A 143 -19.16 -7.07 -9.71
N VAL A 144 -17.92 -7.21 -10.18
CA VAL A 144 -17.21 -6.23 -11.01
C VAL A 144 -16.89 -6.85 -12.37
N LYS A 145 -16.89 -6.06 -13.43
CA LYS A 145 -16.68 -6.59 -14.79
C LYS A 145 -15.37 -7.37 -14.92
N SER A 146 -14.28 -6.81 -14.39
CA SER A 146 -12.96 -7.43 -14.38
C SER A 146 -12.24 -7.15 -13.06
N GLY A 147 -11.84 -8.22 -12.35
CA GLY A 147 -11.15 -8.08 -11.07
C GLY A 147 -9.79 -7.38 -11.21
N VAL A 148 -9.00 -7.72 -12.23
CA VAL A 148 -7.69 -7.08 -12.44
C VAL A 148 -7.83 -5.60 -12.79
N VAL A 149 -8.81 -5.22 -13.61
CA VAL A 149 -9.09 -3.80 -13.93
C VAL A 149 -9.51 -3.06 -12.66
N ARG A 150 -10.37 -3.68 -11.85
CA ARG A 150 -10.75 -3.07 -10.55
C ARG A 150 -9.55 -2.79 -9.65
N VAL A 151 -8.59 -3.71 -9.57
CA VAL A 151 -7.35 -3.49 -8.81
C VAL A 151 -6.53 -2.32 -9.37
N MET A 152 -6.42 -2.21 -10.70
CA MET A 152 -5.73 -1.10 -11.35
C MET A 152 -6.40 0.24 -11.06
N GLU A 153 -7.71 0.34 -11.27
CA GLU A 153 -8.51 1.54 -11.00
C GLU A 153 -8.38 2.02 -9.54
N LEU A 154 -8.36 1.09 -8.59
CA LEU A 154 -8.20 1.41 -7.18
C LEU A 154 -6.78 1.94 -6.89
N GLN A 155 -5.75 1.34 -7.48
CA GLN A 155 -4.37 1.83 -7.33
C GLN A 155 -4.20 3.23 -7.94
N GLU A 156 -4.79 3.50 -9.10
CA GLU A 156 -4.82 4.83 -9.73
C GLU A 156 -5.53 5.87 -8.85
N GLN A 157 -6.52 5.44 -8.06
CA GLN A 157 -7.21 6.26 -7.05
C GLN A 157 -6.42 6.38 -5.73
N GLY A 158 -5.21 5.82 -5.66
CA GLY A 158 -4.32 5.91 -4.49
C GLY A 158 -4.62 4.89 -3.38
N TRP A 159 -5.26 3.75 -3.71
CA TRP A 159 -5.39 2.64 -2.77
C TRP A 159 -4.07 1.91 -2.58
N THR A 160 -3.79 1.50 -1.36
CA THR A 160 -2.67 0.61 -1.06
C THR A 160 -3.01 -0.80 -1.54
N TYR A 161 -2.10 -1.41 -2.31
CA TYR A 161 -2.28 -2.78 -2.80
C TYR A 161 -1.47 -3.77 -1.96
N VAL A 162 -2.12 -4.87 -1.59
CA VAL A 162 -1.48 -6.01 -0.93
C VAL A 162 -1.99 -7.31 -1.54
N ARG A 163 -1.07 -8.25 -1.79
CA ARG A 163 -1.37 -9.62 -2.17
C ARG A 163 -0.90 -10.55 -1.05
N PRO A 164 -1.82 -11.25 -0.37
CA PRO A 164 -1.50 -12.22 0.69
C PRO A 164 -0.73 -13.42 0.18
#